data_7016816791cc80b4ff749342297131cf
#
_entry.id   7016816791cc80b4ff749342297131cf
#
_cell.length_a   1.000
_cell.length_b   1.000
_cell.length_c   1.000
_cell.angle_alpha   90.00
_cell.angle_beta   90.00
_cell.angle_gamma   90.00
#
_symmetry.space_group_name_H-M   'P 1'
#
loop_
_entity.id
_entity.type
_entity.pdbx_description
1 polymer ?
#
loop_
_entity_poly.entity_id
_entity_poly.type
_entity_poly.pdbx_seq_one_letter_code
_entity_poly.pdbx_strand_id
1 'polypeptide(L)'
;MNSKQPLPPARCDTAQRLRVIEASRALGIPRDYGASRKLRTVREPRELSSIGEDIHGRTQWLTPRAARAWARMRKAAANDGINLQVVSAFRSASYQLVIIERKLERGLSMDHILQASAAPGYSEHHSGRVVDITCPGYAALEEEFEQSPAFSWLQHNATQFGFRLSYPRNNIHGIVYEPWHWCWHQR
;
A
#
# COMPACT_ATOMS: atom_id res chain seq x y z
N MET A 1 -9.48 -18.93 25.56
CA MET A 1 -8.91 -17.57 25.64
C MET A 1 -9.46 -16.76 24.49
N ASN A 2 -10.34 -15.79 24.79
CA ASN A 2 -10.94 -14.92 23.78
C ASN A 2 -9.88 -13.90 23.36
N SER A 3 -9.08 -14.18 22.36
CA SER A 3 -8.20 -13.17 21.74
C SER A 3 -9.10 -12.15 21.06
N LYS A 4 -9.30 -10.99 21.71
CA LYS A 4 -9.98 -9.86 21.06
C LYS A 4 -9.23 -9.57 19.76
N GLN A 5 -9.89 -9.79 18.63
CA GLN A 5 -9.32 -9.37 17.35
C GLN A 5 -8.98 -7.86 17.43
N PRO A 6 -7.80 -7.46 16.98
CA PRO A 6 -7.44 -6.04 16.99
C PRO A 6 -8.48 -5.24 16.20
N LEU A 7 -8.75 -4.03 16.67
CA LEU A 7 -9.67 -3.13 15.97
C LEU A 7 -8.99 -2.55 14.72
N PRO A 8 -9.74 -2.33 13.64
CA PRO A 8 -9.19 -1.67 12.46
C PRO A 8 -8.74 -0.24 12.79
N PRO A 9 -7.73 0.29 12.07
CA PRO A 9 -7.29 1.66 12.21
C PRO A 9 -8.45 2.64 12.03
N ALA A 10 -8.48 3.70 12.84
CA ALA A 10 -9.50 4.74 12.72
C ALA A 10 -9.37 5.45 11.35
N ARG A 11 -10.51 5.68 10.71
CA ARG A 11 -10.60 6.46 9.47
C ARG A 11 -10.41 7.94 9.81
N CYS A 12 -9.68 8.67 8.96
CA CYS A 12 -9.62 10.13 9.03
C CYS A 12 -11.00 10.75 8.78
N ASP A 13 -11.50 11.50 9.74
CA ASP A 13 -12.66 12.38 9.56
C ASP A 13 -12.30 13.63 8.74
N THR A 14 -13.28 14.50 8.47
CA THR A 14 -13.06 15.71 7.67
C THR A 14 -12.06 16.66 8.33
N ALA A 15 -12.12 16.83 9.65
CA ALA A 15 -11.22 17.73 10.38
C ALA A 15 -9.78 17.17 10.37
N GLN A 16 -9.62 15.87 10.58
CA GLN A 16 -8.32 15.22 10.48
C GLN A 16 -7.74 15.33 9.07
N ARG A 17 -8.56 15.17 8.02
CA ARG A 17 -8.10 15.34 6.63
C ARG A 17 -7.58 16.77 6.37
N LEU A 18 -8.28 17.80 6.85
CA LEU A 18 -7.82 19.18 6.72
C LEU A 18 -6.48 19.39 7.43
N ARG A 19 -6.34 18.89 8.66
CA ARG A 19 -5.05 18.96 9.39
C ARG A 19 -3.92 18.24 8.65
N VAL A 20 -4.18 17.07 8.08
CA VAL A 20 -3.19 16.33 7.27
C VAL A 20 -2.77 17.13 6.04
N ILE A 21 -3.71 17.80 5.35
CA ILE A 21 -3.40 18.64 4.20
C ILE A 21 -2.56 19.86 4.61
N GLU A 22 -2.91 20.53 5.71
CA GLU A 22 -2.17 21.69 6.22
C GLU A 22 -0.75 21.27 6.66
N ALA A 23 -0.61 20.19 7.43
CA ALA A 23 0.68 19.65 7.83
C ALA A 23 1.55 19.23 6.63
N SER A 24 0.93 18.59 5.63
CA SER A 24 1.63 18.22 4.38
C SER A 24 2.22 19.44 3.67
N ARG A 25 1.47 20.54 3.62
CA ARG A 25 1.94 21.81 3.05
C ARG A 25 3.06 22.44 3.88
N ALA A 26 2.95 22.38 5.20
CA ALA A 26 3.99 22.88 6.10
C ALA A 26 5.31 22.12 5.97
N LEU A 27 5.25 20.81 5.63
CA LEU A 27 6.41 19.99 5.32
C LEU A 27 7.01 20.25 3.92
N GLY A 28 6.38 21.10 3.10
CA GLY A 28 6.87 21.43 1.75
C GLY A 28 6.32 20.57 0.62
N ILE A 29 5.27 19.77 0.84
CA ILE A 29 4.62 19.03 -0.25
C ILE A 29 3.95 20.02 -1.19
N PRO A 30 4.26 20.01 -2.52
CA PRO A 30 3.72 20.95 -3.48
C PRO A 30 2.18 20.92 -3.56
N ARG A 31 1.56 22.09 -3.74
CA ARG A 31 0.10 22.20 -3.82
C ARG A 31 -0.49 21.49 -5.05
N ASP A 32 0.27 21.44 -6.12
CA ASP A 32 -0.06 20.82 -7.39
C ASP A 32 0.40 19.34 -7.48
N TYR A 33 0.89 18.76 -6.37
CA TYR A 33 1.43 17.39 -6.34
C TYR A 33 0.55 16.38 -7.08
N GLY A 34 -0.76 16.40 -6.83
CA GLY A 34 -1.68 15.47 -7.50
C GLY A 34 -1.75 15.70 -9.01
N ALA A 35 -1.79 16.96 -9.45
CA ALA A 35 -1.87 17.32 -10.86
C ALA A 35 -0.54 17.01 -11.58
N SER A 36 0.59 17.43 -11.03
CA SER A 36 1.92 17.20 -11.60
C SER A 36 2.26 15.70 -11.73
N ARG A 37 1.79 14.89 -10.79
CA ARG A 37 1.97 13.43 -10.78
C ARG A 37 0.82 12.63 -11.39
N LYS A 38 -0.21 13.28 -11.94
CA LYS A 38 -1.43 12.64 -12.47
C LYS A 38 -2.08 11.69 -11.47
N LEU A 39 -1.96 12.01 -10.18
CA LEU A 39 -2.55 11.25 -9.07
C LEU A 39 -3.89 11.87 -8.66
N ARG A 40 -4.86 11.03 -8.35
CA ARG A 40 -6.15 11.45 -7.80
C ARG A 40 -6.13 11.31 -6.29
N THR A 41 -6.90 12.14 -5.60
CA THR A 41 -7.11 11.98 -4.16
C THR A 41 -7.80 10.66 -3.86
N VAL A 42 -7.33 9.97 -2.84
CA VAL A 42 -7.84 8.67 -2.40
C VAL A 42 -8.63 8.85 -1.11
N ARG A 43 -9.84 8.31 -1.07
CA ARG A 43 -10.68 8.31 0.14
C ARG A 43 -10.45 7.02 0.92
N GLU A 44 -10.37 7.15 2.23
CA GLU A 44 -10.32 6.02 3.13
C GLU A 44 -11.68 5.31 3.19
N PRO A 45 -11.70 3.97 3.25
CA PRO A 45 -12.93 3.18 3.28
C PRO A 45 -13.65 3.32 4.63
N ARG A 46 -14.95 3.02 4.64
CA ARG A 46 -15.74 2.97 5.89
C ARG A 46 -15.50 1.68 6.66
N GLU A 47 -15.22 0.60 5.94
CA GLU A 47 -15.09 -0.74 6.50
C GLU A 47 -13.77 -1.37 6.07
N LEU A 48 -13.14 -2.03 7.01
CA LEU A 48 -11.93 -2.79 6.83
C LEU A 48 -12.09 -4.19 7.45
N SER A 49 -11.52 -5.18 6.79
CA SER A 49 -11.43 -6.56 7.27
C SER A 49 -9.97 -6.94 7.44
N SER A 50 -9.65 -7.63 8.53
CA SER A 50 -8.31 -8.18 8.74
C SER A 50 -7.97 -9.21 7.66
N ILE A 51 -6.72 -9.17 7.21
CA ILE A 51 -6.14 -10.15 6.27
C ILE A 51 -5.03 -11.00 6.91
N GLY A 52 -4.93 -10.95 8.24
CA GLY A 52 -3.86 -11.58 9.02
C GLY A 52 -2.73 -10.61 9.31
N GLU A 53 -1.60 -11.18 9.71
CA GLU A 53 -0.41 -10.42 10.09
C GLU A 53 0.55 -10.26 8.91
N ASP A 54 1.32 -9.18 8.94
CA ASP A 54 2.44 -8.96 8.05
C ASP A 54 3.71 -9.70 8.55
N ILE A 55 4.81 -9.56 7.82
CA ILE A 55 6.11 -10.16 8.16
C ILE A 55 6.69 -9.67 9.50
N HIS A 56 6.09 -8.64 10.11
CA HIS A 56 6.50 -8.07 11.40
C HIS A 56 5.48 -8.36 12.52
N GLY A 57 4.49 -9.24 12.29
CA GLY A 57 3.45 -9.58 13.27
C GLY A 57 2.39 -8.49 13.47
N ARG A 58 2.27 -7.52 12.58
CA ARG A 58 1.27 -6.44 12.66
C ARG A 58 0.04 -6.80 11.85
N THR A 59 -1.15 -6.73 12.45
CA THR A 59 -2.40 -6.97 11.73
C THR A 59 -2.58 -5.99 10.56
N GLN A 60 -2.85 -6.53 9.39
CA GLN A 60 -3.07 -5.78 8.16
C GLN A 60 -4.54 -5.84 7.73
N TRP A 61 -4.96 -4.81 6.97
CA TRP A 61 -6.37 -4.56 6.70
C TRP A 61 -6.60 -4.22 5.23
N LEU A 62 -7.70 -4.74 4.69
CA LEU A 62 -8.23 -4.35 3.37
C LEU A 62 -9.74 -4.11 3.47
N THR A 63 -10.31 -3.49 2.44
CA THR A 63 -11.78 -3.48 2.29
C THR A 63 -12.31 -4.92 2.22
N PRO A 64 -13.55 -5.20 2.67
CA PRO A 64 -14.07 -6.58 2.72
C PRO A 64 -14.00 -7.33 1.38
N ARG A 65 -14.22 -6.61 0.25
CA ARG A 65 -14.12 -7.22 -1.09
C ARG A 65 -12.68 -7.53 -1.49
N ALA A 66 -11.76 -6.61 -1.26
CA ALA A 66 -10.33 -6.82 -1.53
C ALA A 66 -9.74 -7.92 -0.63
N ALA A 67 -10.14 -7.97 0.65
CA ALA A 67 -9.72 -9.02 1.59
C ALA A 67 -10.14 -10.43 1.11
N ARG A 68 -11.38 -10.59 0.61
CA ARG A 68 -11.81 -11.86 0.01
C ARG A 68 -11.03 -12.21 -1.26
N ALA A 69 -10.73 -11.23 -2.10
CA ALA A 69 -9.95 -11.43 -3.31
C ALA A 69 -8.50 -11.84 -2.96
N TRP A 70 -7.90 -11.16 -1.97
CA TRP A 70 -6.58 -11.49 -1.43
C TRP A 70 -6.52 -12.92 -0.88
N ALA A 71 -7.50 -13.32 -0.07
CA ALA A 71 -7.55 -14.67 0.50
C ALA A 71 -7.58 -15.75 -0.59
N ARG A 72 -8.37 -15.54 -1.68
CA ARG A 72 -8.41 -16.46 -2.82
C ARG A 72 -7.07 -16.49 -3.57
N MET A 73 -6.47 -15.32 -3.82
CA MET A 73 -5.17 -15.21 -4.51
C MET A 73 -4.07 -15.92 -3.72
N ARG A 74 -3.98 -15.66 -2.40
CA ARG A 74 -2.99 -16.30 -1.53
C ARG A 74 -3.17 -17.82 -1.46
N LYS A 75 -4.42 -18.30 -1.42
CA LYS A 75 -4.70 -19.75 -1.45
C LYS A 75 -4.28 -20.39 -2.78
N ALA A 76 -4.57 -19.76 -3.91
CA ALA A 76 -4.16 -20.25 -5.22
C ALA A 76 -2.63 -20.30 -5.34
N ALA A 77 -1.94 -19.25 -4.94
CA ALA A 77 -0.47 -19.21 -4.91
C ALA A 77 0.10 -20.35 -4.04
N ALA A 78 -0.47 -20.56 -2.86
CA ALA A 78 -0.02 -21.64 -1.96
C ALA A 78 -0.21 -23.04 -2.57
N ASN A 79 -1.30 -23.27 -3.33
CA ASN A 79 -1.50 -24.53 -4.05
C ASN A 79 -0.43 -24.77 -5.12
N ASP A 80 0.13 -23.71 -5.69
CA ASP A 80 1.23 -23.73 -6.65
C ASP A 80 2.62 -23.67 -5.98
N GLY A 81 2.68 -23.85 -4.64
CA GLY A 81 3.92 -23.83 -3.86
C GLY A 81 4.50 -22.44 -3.61
N ILE A 82 3.75 -21.37 -3.91
CA ILE A 82 4.19 -19.98 -3.75
C ILE A 82 3.65 -19.39 -2.43
N ASN A 83 4.55 -18.96 -1.55
CA ASN A 83 4.20 -18.33 -0.27
C ASN A 83 4.19 -16.81 -0.39
N LEU A 84 3.01 -16.21 -0.61
CA LEU A 84 2.82 -14.76 -0.62
C LEU A 84 2.70 -14.23 0.82
N GLN A 85 3.60 -13.32 1.19
CA GLN A 85 3.64 -12.67 2.51
C GLN A 85 3.27 -11.19 2.37
N VAL A 86 2.53 -10.68 3.35
CA VAL A 86 2.13 -9.26 3.42
C VAL A 86 3.25 -8.46 4.07
N VAL A 87 3.61 -7.33 3.47
CA VAL A 87 4.51 -6.32 4.05
C VAL A 87 3.70 -5.13 4.58
N SER A 88 2.72 -4.67 3.82
CA SER A 88 1.87 -3.54 4.16
C SER A 88 0.55 -3.63 3.38
N ALA A 89 -0.53 -3.08 3.96
CA ALA A 89 -1.81 -2.98 3.27
C ALA A 89 -2.47 -1.61 3.52
N PHE A 90 -3.63 -1.52 4.17
CA PHE A 90 -4.26 -0.24 4.45
C PHE A 90 -3.35 0.68 5.29
N ARG A 91 -3.31 1.94 4.91
CA ARG A 91 -2.55 3.00 5.56
C ARG A 91 -3.38 4.28 5.54
N SER A 92 -3.69 4.85 6.71
CA SER A 92 -4.41 6.12 6.78
C SER A 92 -3.56 7.29 6.27
N ALA A 93 -4.21 8.37 5.84
CA ALA A 93 -3.49 9.57 5.41
C ALA A 93 -2.70 10.20 6.56
N SER A 94 -3.21 10.14 7.79
CA SER A 94 -2.49 10.59 8.98
C SER A 94 -1.24 9.75 9.26
N TYR A 95 -1.32 8.43 9.10
CA TYR A 95 -0.14 7.58 9.25
C TYR A 95 0.88 7.78 8.13
N GLN A 96 0.42 8.04 6.91
CA GLN A 96 1.30 8.40 5.79
C GLN A 96 2.09 9.69 6.08
N LEU A 97 1.46 10.67 6.73
CA LEU A 97 2.15 11.90 7.17
C LEU A 97 3.30 11.57 8.13
N VAL A 98 3.04 10.74 9.14
CA VAL A 98 4.07 10.28 10.11
C VAL A 98 5.23 9.56 9.41
N ILE A 99 4.95 8.77 8.36
CA ILE A 99 6.00 8.11 7.58
C ILE A 99 6.90 9.14 6.88
N ILE A 100 6.31 10.19 6.30
CA ILE A 100 7.06 11.25 5.63
C ILE A 100 7.90 12.03 6.64
N GLU A 101 7.31 12.42 7.78
CA GLU A 101 8.02 13.11 8.87
C GLU A 101 9.24 12.32 9.31
N ARG A 102 9.11 11.02 9.59
CA ARG A 102 10.23 10.14 9.97
C ARG A 102 11.30 10.03 8.89
N LYS A 103 10.93 10.10 7.60
CA LYS A 103 11.91 10.10 6.51
C LYS A 103 12.68 11.42 6.45
N LEU A 104 12.01 12.55 6.66
CA LEU A 104 12.64 13.87 6.77
C LEU A 104 13.59 13.94 7.97
N GLU A 105 13.18 13.43 9.14
CA GLU A 105 14.03 13.34 10.35
C GLU A 105 15.31 12.52 10.11
N ARG A 106 15.27 11.56 9.18
CA ARG A 106 16.45 10.79 8.75
C ARG A 106 17.30 11.52 7.71
N GLY A 107 16.97 12.77 7.36
CA GLY A 107 17.75 13.61 6.42
C GLY A 107 17.43 13.38 4.95
N LEU A 108 16.35 12.63 4.60
CA LEU A 108 15.94 12.47 3.21
C LEU A 108 15.28 13.76 2.71
N SER A 109 15.57 14.17 1.48
CA SER A 109 14.88 15.30 0.87
C SER A 109 13.43 14.97 0.52
N MET A 110 12.55 15.99 0.51
CA MET A 110 11.14 15.80 0.14
C MET A 110 11.00 15.19 -1.26
N ASP A 111 11.78 15.65 -2.23
CA ASP A 111 11.75 15.14 -3.61
C ASP A 111 12.08 13.65 -3.66
N HIS A 112 13.10 13.21 -2.93
CA HIS A 112 13.46 11.80 -2.84
C HIS A 112 12.35 10.99 -2.16
N ILE A 113 11.77 11.51 -1.08
CA ILE A 113 10.67 10.85 -0.37
C ILE A 113 9.46 10.65 -1.30
N LEU A 114 9.10 11.69 -2.07
CA LEU A 114 7.92 11.67 -2.95
C LEU A 114 8.11 10.82 -4.21
N GLN A 115 9.31 10.36 -4.52
CA GLN A 115 9.55 9.37 -5.56
C GLN A 115 9.13 7.95 -5.14
N ALA A 116 9.30 7.62 -3.85
CA ALA A 116 9.02 6.29 -3.30
C ALA A 116 7.83 6.27 -2.34
N SER A 117 7.19 7.40 -2.07
CA SER A 117 6.06 7.50 -1.13
C SER A 117 5.11 8.57 -1.60
N ALA A 118 3.94 8.18 -2.06
CA ALA A 118 2.91 9.16 -2.43
C ALA A 118 2.54 10.05 -1.24
N ALA A 119 2.27 11.32 -1.52
CA ALA A 119 1.85 12.28 -0.51
C ALA A 119 0.56 11.85 0.22
N PRO A 120 0.35 12.27 1.49
CA PRO A 120 -0.89 12.00 2.22
C PRO A 120 -2.11 12.44 1.44
N GLY A 121 -3.10 11.56 1.35
CA GLY A 121 -4.31 11.77 0.55
C GLY A 121 -4.19 11.29 -0.91
N TYR A 122 -3.01 10.90 -1.38
CA TYR A 122 -2.77 10.41 -2.75
C TYR A 122 -2.27 8.96 -2.82
N SER A 123 -1.84 8.38 -1.70
CA SER A 123 -1.41 6.99 -1.65
C SER A 123 -2.57 6.04 -1.92
N GLU A 124 -2.38 5.06 -2.80
CA GLU A 124 -3.36 4.00 -3.08
C GLU A 124 -3.66 3.15 -1.84
N HIS A 125 -2.73 3.04 -0.88
CA HIS A 125 -2.94 2.34 0.40
C HIS A 125 -4.12 2.90 1.20
N HIS A 126 -4.44 4.20 1.04
CA HIS A 126 -5.60 4.80 1.71
C HIS A 126 -6.93 4.18 1.25
N SER A 127 -6.96 3.58 0.06
CA SER A 127 -8.16 2.93 -0.47
C SER A 127 -8.52 1.63 0.25
N GLY A 128 -7.60 1.03 1.00
CA GLY A 128 -7.73 -0.31 1.55
C GLY A 128 -7.84 -1.40 0.47
N ARG A 129 -7.25 -1.17 -0.70
CA ARG A 129 -7.27 -2.10 -1.84
C ARG A 129 -5.88 -2.55 -2.28
N VAL A 130 -4.85 -2.08 -1.62
CA VAL A 130 -3.46 -2.36 -1.97
C VAL A 130 -2.83 -3.32 -0.97
N VAL A 131 -2.00 -4.21 -1.49
CA VAL A 131 -1.11 -5.06 -0.71
C VAL A 131 0.30 -4.93 -1.27
N ASP A 132 1.25 -4.58 -0.39
CA ASP A 132 2.66 -4.76 -0.66
C ASP A 132 3.02 -6.20 -0.29
N ILE A 133 3.62 -6.92 -1.23
CA ILE A 133 3.84 -8.36 -1.16
C ILE A 133 5.34 -8.66 -1.19
N THR A 134 5.75 -9.65 -0.40
CA THR A 134 7.05 -10.31 -0.53
C THR A 134 6.89 -11.83 -0.45
N CYS A 135 7.99 -12.57 -0.45
CA CYS A 135 8.04 -14.00 -0.22
C CYS A 135 9.33 -14.38 0.53
N PRO A 136 9.43 -15.58 1.12
CA PRO A 136 10.66 -16.03 1.78
C PRO A 136 11.88 -15.92 0.87
N GLY A 137 12.99 -15.42 1.44
CA GLY A 137 14.28 -15.26 0.72
C GLY A 137 14.45 -13.91 0.02
N TYR A 138 13.45 -13.03 0.02
CA TYR A 138 13.52 -11.70 -0.58
C TYR A 138 13.25 -10.59 0.44
N ALA A 139 14.06 -9.54 0.39
CA ALA A 139 13.87 -8.37 1.23
C ALA A 139 12.56 -7.65 0.88
N ALA A 140 11.91 -7.09 1.89
CA ALA A 140 10.68 -6.35 1.69
C ALA A 140 10.92 -4.98 1.06
N LEU A 141 10.08 -4.59 0.08
CA LEU A 141 10.11 -3.30 -0.60
C LEU A 141 11.42 -3.04 -1.36
N GLU A 142 11.99 -4.09 -1.93
CA GLU A 142 13.21 -4.03 -2.75
C GLU A 142 12.92 -4.53 -4.18
N GLU A 143 13.60 -3.94 -5.17
CA GLU A 143 13.38 -4.26 -6.59
C GLU A 143 13.72 -5.72 -6.91
N GLU A 144 14.64 -6.35 -6.16
CA GLU A 144 15.02 -7.76 -6.31
C GLU A 144 13.82 -8.70 -6.18
N PHE A 145 12.72 -8.29 -5.57
CA PHE A 145 11.49 -9.08 -5.54
C PHE A 145 11.00 -9.46 -6.95
N GLU A 146 11.31 -8.66 -7.99
CA GLU A 146 10.98 -9.00 -9.38
C GLU A 146 11.62 -10.31 -9.87
N GLN A 147 12.73 -10.75 -9.24
CA GLN A 147 13.42 -11.99 -9.57
C GLN A 147 12.83 -13.21 -8.86
N SER A 148 11.85 -13.00 -7.98
CA SER A 148 11.26 -14.07 -7.18
C SER A 148 10.25 -14.91 -7.98
N PRO A 149 10.12 -16.20 -7.63
CA PRO A 149 9.03 -17.03 -8.14
C PRO A 149 7.64 -16.44 -7.83
N ALA A 150 7.50 -15.71 -6.71
CA ALA A 150 6.27 -15.06 -6.31
C ALA A 150 5.87 -13.94 -7.28
N PHE A 151 6.82 -13.09 -7.70
CA PHE A 151 6.55 -12.05 -8.68
C PHE A 151 6.15 -12.62 -10.05
N SER A 152 6.90 -13.65 -10.52
CA SER A 152 6.54 -14.35 -11.74
C SER A 152 5.12 -14.92 -11.68
N TRP A 153 4.75 -15.56 -10.57
CA TRP A 153 3.40 -16.08 -10.35
C TRP A 153 2.35 -14.95 -10.38
N LEU A 154 2.63 -13.84 -9.69
CA LEU A 154 1.72 -12.67 -9.64
C LEU A 154 1.50 -12.07 -11.04
N GLN A 155 2.54 -11.94 -11.85
CA GLN A 155 2.42 -11.42 -13.23
C GLN A 155 1.43 -12.25 -14.07
N HIS A 156 1.43 -13.57 -13.92
CA HIS A 156 0.57 -14.46 -14.70
C HIS A 156 -0.85 -14.60 -14.11
N ASN A 157 -0.99 -14.50 -12.79
CA ASN A 157 -2.21 -14.93 -12.10
C ASN A 157 -2.99 -13.82 -11.40
N ALA A 158 -2.33 -12.72 -10.93
CA ALA A 158 -2.96 -11.75 -10.05
C ALA A 158 -4.21 -11.09 -10.65
N THR A 159 -4.24 -10.87 -11.97
CA THR A 159 -5.38 -10.27 -12.68
C THR A 159 -6.65 -11.11 -12.60
N GLN A 160 -6.56 -12.43 -12.45
CA GLN A 160 -7.72 -13.32 -12.27
C GLN A 160 -8.45 -13.02 -10.95
N PHE A 161 -7.73 -12.52 -9.95
CA PHE A 161 -8.23 -12.12 -8.64
C PHE A 161 -8.54 -10.62 -8.55
N GLY A 162 -8.32 -9.87 -9.65
CA GLY A 162 -8.55 -8.43 -9.73
C GLY A 162 -7.37 -7.57 -9.26
N PHE A 163 -6.19 -8.15 -8.98
CA PHE A 163 -5.00 -7.39 -8.60
C PHE A 163 -4.17 -7.02 -9.83
N ARG A 164 -3.60 -5.82 -9.80
CA ARG A 164 -2.70 -5.30 -10.84
C ARG A 164 -1.53 -4.57 -10.22
N LEU A 165 -0.39 -4.63 -10.86
CA LEU A 165 0.80 -3.85 -10.53
C LEU A 165 0.52 -2.37 -10.85
N SER A 166 0.57 -1.48 -9.85
CA SER A 166 0.25 -0.06 -10.03
C SER A 166 1.41 0.76 -10.56
N TYR A 167 2.64 0.44 -10.15
CA TYR A 167 3.83 1.23 -10.46
C TYR A 167 4.87 0.42 -11.23
N PRO A 168 4.59 0.07 -12.52
CA PRO A 168 5.58 -0.54 -13.39
C PRO A 168 6.71 0.44 -13.71
N ARG A 169 7.80 -0.04 -14.30
CA ARG A 169 8.87 0.83 -14.82
C ARG A 169 8.27 1.86 -15.79
N ASN A 170 8.75 3.10 -15.71
CA ASN A 170 8.27 4.22 -16.52
C ASN A 170 6.78 4.55 -16.38
N ASN A 171 6.19 4.31 -15.20
CA ASN A 171 4.81 4.70 -14.95
C ASN A 171 4.61 6.22 -15.03
N ILE A 172 3.40 6.64 -15.38
CA ILE A 172 3.06 8.04 -15.64
C ILE A 172 3.05 8.93 -14.39
N HIS A 173 3.17 8.34 -13.20
CA HIS A 173 3.07 9.02 -11.92
C HIS A 173 4.42 9.49 -11.38
N GLY A 174 5.53 9.07 -12.02
CA GLY A 174 6.88 9.36 -11.54
C GLY A 174 7.18 8.77 -10.17
N ILE A 175 6.43 7.73 -9.77
CA ILE A 175 6.76 6.87 -8.63
C ILE A 175 7.79 5.86 -9.12
N VAL A 176 8.75 5.50 -8.27
CA VAL A 176 9.72 4.46 -8.58
C VAL A 176 9.04 3.13 -8.92
N TYR A 177 9.76 2.25 -9.59
CA TYR A 177 9.27 0.91 -9.85
C TYR A 177 9.05 0.15 -8.55
N GLU A 178 7.84 -0.39 -8.35
CA GLU A 178 7.44 -1.09 -7.13
C GLU A 178 6.88 -2.48 -7.46
N PRO A 179 7.73 -3.50 -7.71
CA PRO A 179 7.26 -4.86 -8.06
C PRO A 179 6.41 -5.51 -6.97
N TRP A 180 6.50 -5.03 -5.74
CA TRP A 180 5.73 -5.52 -4.58
C TRP A 180 4.31 -4.95 -4.50
N HIS A 181 3.98 -3.81 -5.17
CA HIS A 181 2.78 -3.01 -4.98
C HIS A 181 1.62 -3.42 -5.89
N TRP A 182 0.65 -4.14 -5.34
CA TRP A 182 -0.48 -4.71 -6.09
C TRP A 182 -1.81 -4.15 -5.62
N CYS A 183 -2.53 -3.46 -6.52
CA CYS A 183 -3.82 -2.84 -6.25
C CYS A 183 -4.99 -3.69 -6.77
N TRP A 184 -6.00 -3.90 -5.91
CA TRP A 184 -7.22 -4.57 -6.30
C TRP A 184 -8.21 -3.62 -6.97
N HIS A 185 -8.74 -4.04 -8.13
CA HIS A 185 -9.77 -3.37 -8.91
C HIS A 185 -11.02 -4.25 -8.98
N GLN A 186 -12.17 -3.63 -8.72
CA GLN A 186 -13.45 -4.33 -8.90
C GLN A 186 -13.64 -4.62 -10.40
N ARG A 187 -13.94 -5.85 -10.73
CA ARG A 187 -14.41 -6.24 -12.06
C ARG A 187 -15.85 -5.81 -12.26
#